data_6826636319de753ea32e7e5ef62ec48a
#
_entry.id   6826636319de753ea32e7e5ef62ec48a
#
_cell.length_a   1.000
_cell.length_b   1.000
_cell.length_c   1.000
_cell.angle_alpha   90.00
_cell.angle_beta   90.00
_cell.angle_gamma   90.00
#
_symmetry.space_group_name_H-M   'P 1'
#
loop_
_entity.id
_entity.type
_entity.pdbx_description
1 polymer ?
#
loop_
_entity_poly.entity_id
_entity_poly.type
_entity_poly.pdbx_seq_one_letter_code
_entity_poly.pdbx_strand_id
1 'polypeptide(L)'
;MGKEYQEWLKAEKNIDADIQYVTKVAALVKDRVNFVKEMWDQSFFFFEEPTTYDEVTVKKRWKDNSADLMRQASEVIRNIDDFSAENIDKVLNDWITSNELGMGPVMNGLRLMLVGAGKGPHIHEILGLIGKDEALKRIEKGIKVLG
;
A
#
# COMPACT_ATOMS: atom_id res chain seq x y z
N MET A 1 -17.08 -13.62 -6.20
CA MET A 1 -16.94 -12.29 -5.60
C MET A 1 -16.06 -11.34 -6.43
N GLY A 2 -14.96 -11.79 -6.97
CA GLY A 2 -14.11 -10.96 -7.82
C GLY A 2 -14.81 -10.41 -9.05
N LYS A 3 -15.61 -11.24 -9.74
CA LYS A 3 -16.34 -10.81 -10.92
C LYS A 3 -17.38 -9.74 -10.60
N GLU A 4 -18.11 -9.90 -9.51
CA GLU A 4 -19.10 -8.92 -9.06
C GLU A 4 -18.43 -7.57 -8.74
N TYR A 5 -17.27 -7.60 -8.10
CA TYR A 5 -16.52 -6.42 -7.79
C TYR A 5 -15.97 -5.76 -9.05
N GLN A 6 -15.47 -6.55 -10.02
CA GLN A 6 -15.00 -6.03 -11.29
C GLN A 6 -16.11 -5.28 -12.02
N GLU A 7 -17.29 -5.84 -12.08
CA GLU A 7 -18.45 -5.22 -12.72
C GLU A 7 -18.86 -3.93 -11.99
N TRP A 8 -18.85 -3.96 -10.67
CA TRP A 8 -19.16 -2.80 -9.85
C TRP A 8 -18.15 -1.66 -10.08
N LEU A 9 -16.86 -1.98 -10.14
CA LEU A 9 -15.79 -1.01 -10.39
C LEU A 9 -16.00 -0.30 -11.73
N LYS A 10 -16.35 -1.05 -12.76
CA LYS A 10 -16.60 -0.49 -14.08
C LYS A 10 -17.85 0.39 -14.09
N ALA A 11 -18.94 -0.07 -13.48
CA ALA A 11 -20.21 0.64 -13.47
C ALA A 11 -20.19 1.90 -12.61
N GLU A 12 -19.64 1.81 -11.41
CA GLU A 12 -19.70 2.89 -10.41
C GLU A 12 -18.48 3.81 -10.41
N LYS A 13 -17.32 3.28 -10.74
CA LYS A 13 -16.05 4.04 -10.68
C LYS A 13 -15.38 4.23 -12.04
N ASN A 14 -15.97 3.64 -13.08
CA ASN A 14 -15.40 3.66 -14.43
C ASN A 14 -13.95 3.12 -14.45
N ILE A 15 -13.69 2.11 -13.61
CA ILE A 15 -12.40 1.46 -13.52
C ILE A 15 -12.48 0.12 -14.26
N ASP A 16 -11.61 -0.06 -15.26
CA ASP A 16 -11.52 -1.28 -16.06
C ASP A 16 -10.28 -2.04 -15.57
N ALA A 17 -10.50 -2.97 -14.63
CA ALA A 17 -9.43 -3.73 -14.01
C ALA A 17 -9.45 -5.19 -14.43
N ASP A 18 -8.27 -5.81 -14.52
CA ASP A 18 -8.11 -7.22 -14.83
C ASP A 18 -8.76 -8.10 -13.76
N ILE A 19 -9.51 -9.14 -14.20
CA ILE A 19 -10.26 -10.01 -13.28
C ILE A 19 -9.33 -10.74 -12.30
N GLN A 20 -8.13 -11.11 -12.72
CA GLN A 20 -7.17 -11.79 -11.84
C GLN A 20 -6.71 -10.85 -10.72
N TYR A 21 -6.42 -9.60 -11.05
CA TYR A 21 -6.04 -8.59 -10.08
C TYR A 21 -7.18 -8.31 -9.10
N VAL A 22 -8.39 -8.09 -9.61
CA VAL A 22 -9.58 -7.81 -8.78
C VAL A 22 -9.85 -8.98 -7.83
N THR A 23 -9.72 -10.22 -8.33
CA THR A 23 -9.93 -11.41 -7.51
C THR A 23 -8.92 -11.49 -6.35
N LYS A 24 -7.65 -11.16 -6.60
CA LYS A 24 -6.62 -11.12 -5.55
C LYS A 24 -6.92 -10.04 -4.52
N VAL A 25 -7.33 -8.86 -4.97
CA VAL A 25 -7.70 -7.76 -4.07
C VAL A 25 -8.91 -8.16 -3.21
N ALA A 26 -9.95 -8.71 -3.84
CA ALA A 26 -11.15 -9.16 -3.14
C ALA A 26 -10.82 -10.21 -2.07
N ALA A 27 -9.90 -11.12 -2.37
CA ALA A 27 -9.49 -12.15 -1.42
C ALA A 27 -8.85 -11.56 -0.16
N LEU A 28 -8.13 -10.44 -0.28
CA LEU A 28 -7.49 -9.79 0.86
C LEU A 28 -8.50 -9.10 1.78
N VAL A 29 -9.61 -8.63 1.27
CA VAL A 29 -10.56 -7.82 2.03
C VAL A 29 -11.90 -8.49 2.30
N LYS A 30 -12.16 -9.66 1.73
CA LYS A 30 -13.47 -10.34 1.81
C LYS A 30 -13.98 -10.57 3.23
N ASP A 31 -13.09 -10.85 4.16
CA ASP A 31 -13.47 -11.15 5.55
C ASP A 31 -13.87 -9.89 6.35
N ARG A 32 -13.62 -8.72 5.77
CA ARG A 32 -13.90 -7.43 6.40
C ARG A 32 -15.15 -6.75 5.85
N VAL A 33 -15.78 -7.35 4.83
CA VAL A 33 -16.89 -6.72 4.11
C VAL A 33 -18.02 -7.71 3.89
N ASN A 34 -19.25 -7.20 3.80
CA ASN A 34 -20.45 -7.98 3.51
C ASN A 34 -21.00 -7.69 2.11
N PHE A 35 -20.71 -6.51 1.57
CA PHE A 35 -21.20 -6.06 0.28
C PHE A 35 -20.07 -5.55 -0.61
N VAL A 36 -20.27 -5.63 -1.92
CA VAL A 36 -19.30 -5.18 -2.92
C VAL A 36 -18.91 -3.72 -2.72
N LYS A 37 -19.86 -2.86 -2.36
CA LYS A 37 -19.60 -1.45 -2.08
C LYS A 37 -18.58 -1.26 -0.93
N GLU A 38 -18.68 -2.10 0.10
CA GLU A 38 -17.74 -2.04 1.24
C GLU A 38 -16.34 -2.47 0.81
N MET A 39 -16.22 -3.31 -0.22
CA MET A 39 -14.91 -3.68 -0.77
C MET A 39 -14.16 -2.46 -1.27
N TRP A 40 -14.85 -1.52 -1.90
CA TRP A 40 -14.22 -0.28 -2.37
C TRP A 40 -13.58 0.48 -1.19
N ASP A 41 -14.32 0.63 -0.11
CA ASP A 41 -13.83 1.34 1.07
C ASP A 41 -12.57 0.70 1.67
N GLN A 42 -12.42 -0.62 1.51
CA GLN A 42 -11.29 -1.37 2.06
C GLN A 42 -10.16 -1.61 1.05
N SER A 43 -10.36 -1.27 -0.22
CA SER A 43 -9.41 -1.64 -1.27
C SER A 43 -9.21 -0.59 -2.37
N PHE A 44 -9.77 0.60 -2.23
CA PHE A 44 -9.66 1.65 -3.27
C PHE A 44 -8.20 1.96 -3.63
N PHE A 45 -7.30 1.88 -2.67
CA PHE A 45 -5.88 2.18 -2.86
C PHE A 45 -5.16 1.18 -3.78
N PHE A 46 -5.76 0.03 -4.07
CA PHE A 46 -5.23 -0.89 -5.06
C PHE A 46 -5.49 -0.42 -6.49
N PHE A 47 -6.44 0.48 -6.68
CA PHE A 47 -6.86 0.97 -8.00
C PHE A 47 -6.51 2.45 -8.21
N GLU A 48 -6.40 3.23 -7.14
CA GLU A 48 -6.08 4.65 -7.19
C GLU A 48 -4.99 4.98 -6.17
N GLU A 49 -4.03 5.84 -6.57
CA GLU A 49 -3.04 6.33 -5.62
C GLU A 49 -3.72 7.29 -4.63
N PRO A 50 -3.18 7.43 -3.40
CA PRO A 50 -3.76 8.37 -2.45
C PRO A 50 -3.60 9.81 -2.94
N THR A 51 -4.68 10.58 -2.90
CA THR A 51 -4.70 12.00 -3.25
C THR A 51 -4.66 12.87 -1.99
N THR A 52 -5.06 12.30 -0.87
CA THR A 52 -5.04 12.95 0.44
C THR A 52 -4.45 12.00 1.46
N TYR A 53 -3.98 12.54 2.57
CA TYR A 53 -3.39 11.76 3.66
C TYR A 53 -4.18 12.05 4.93
N ASP A 54 -4.52 11.00 5.69
CA ASP A 54 -5.28 11.13 6.91
C ASP A 54 -4.53 12.00 7.93
N GLU A 55 -5.10 13.15 8.27
CA GLU A 55 -4.46 14.13 9.13
C GLU A 55 -4.09 13.58 10.51
N VAL A 56 -4.96 12.75 11.10
CA VAL A 56 -4.71 12.15 12.40
C VAL A 56 -3.51 11.20 12.32
N THR A 57 -3.45 10.37 11.28
CA THR A 57 -2.35 9.44 11.07
C THR A 57 -1.04 10.17 10.81
N VAL A 58 -1.06 11.20 9.97
CA VAL A 58 0.12 12.04 9.68
C VAL A 58 0.66 12.63 10.99
N LYS A 59 -0.23 13.23 11.78
CA LYS A 59 0.15 13.87 13.05
C LYS A 59 0.77 12.89 14.03
N LYS A 60 0.26 11.66 14.09
CA LYS A 60 0.75 10.62 15.00
C LYS A 60 1.98 9.89 14.49
N ARG A 61 2.07 9.64 13.19
CA ARG A 61 3.02 8.69 12.61
C ARG A 61 4.11 9.33 11.75
N TRP A 62 3.86 10.48 11.15
CA TRP A 62 4.86 11.16 10.34
C TRP A 62 5.72 12.05 11.24
N LYS A 63 7.00 11.72 11.33
CA LYS A 63 7.97 12.40 12.21
C LYS A 63 9.06 13.07 11.37
N ASP A 64 9.97 13.80 12.03
CA ASP A 64 11.04 14.55 11.35
C ASP A 64 11.93 13.67 10.49
N ASN A 65 12.15 12.43 10.91
CA ASN A 65 12.99 11.48 10.18
C ASN A 65 12.21 10.57 9.21
N SER A 66 10.89 10.72 9.12
CA SER A 66 10.07 9.83 8.29
C SER A 66 10.39 9.94 6.81
N ALA A 67 10.62 11.15 6.31
CA ALA A 67 10.99 11.35 4.90
C ALA A 67 12.27 10.59 4.55
N ASP A 68 13.29 10.66 5.40
CA ASP A 68 14.55 9.94 5.20
C ASP A 68 14.35 8.44 5.23
N LEU A 69 13.54 7.93 6.17
CA LEU A 69 13.21 6.51 6.24
C LEU A 69 12.52 6.05 4.97
N MET A 70 11.62 6.87 4.43
CA MET A 70 10.90 6.51 3.20
C MET A 70 11.81 6.55 1.99
N ARG A 71 12.78 7.45 1.93
CA ARG A 71 13.80 7.46 0.87
C ARG A 71 14.64 6.18 0.92
N GLN A 72 15.06 5.77 2.12
CA GLN A 72 15.79 4.52 2.30
C GLN A 72 14.94 3.32 1.93
N ALA A 73 13.67 3.30 2.36
CA ALA A 73 12.73 2.23 2.02
C ALA A 73 12.55 2.12 0.50
N SER A 74 12.45 3.26 -0.20
CA SER A 74 12.28 3.26 -1.65
C SER A 74 13.50 2.66 -2.35
N GLU A 75 14.71 2.91 -1.85
CA GLU A 75 15.93 2.30 -2.41
C GLU A 75 15.95 0.79 -2.18
N VAL A 76 15.55 0.34 -1.00
CA VAL A 76 15.43 -1.10 -0.71
C VAL A 76 14.43 -1.76 -1.66
N ILE A 77 13.27 -1.15 -1.81
CA ILE A 77 12.21 -1.65 -2.70
C ILE A 77 12.69 -1.69 -4.16
N ARG A 78 13.38 -0.65 -4.60
CA ARG A 78 13.91 -0.55 -5.97
C ARG A 78 14.84 -1.71 -6.30
N ASN A 79 15.61 -2.17 -5.32
CA ASN A 79 16.61 -3.21 -5.50
C ASN A 79 16.07 -4.63 -5.31
N ILE A 80 14.79 -4.80 -5.01
CA ILE A 80 14.17 -6.13 -4.90
C ILE A 80 13.93 -6.69 -6.31
N ASP A 81 14.52 -7.84 -6.62
CA ASP A 81 14.32 -8.50 -7.91
C ASP A 81 13.04 -9.33 -7.93
N ASP A 82 12.88 -10.21 -6.95
CA ASP A 82 11.66 -11.02 -6.79
C ASP A 82 10.64 -10.24 -5.99
N PHE A 83 9.65 -9.67 -6.68
CA PHE A 83 8.65 -8.81 -6.07
C PHE A 83 7.40 -9.59 -5.62
N SER A 84 7.59 -10.79 -5.12
CA SER A 84 6.53 -11.55 -4.46
C SER A 84 6.34 -11.02 -3.03
N ALA A 85 5.13 -11.14 -2.51
CA ALA A 85 4.82 -10.65 -1.16
C ALA A 85 5.74 -11.28 -0.11
N GLU A 86 6.00 -12.58 -0.22
CA GLU A 86 6.89 -13.30 0.71
C GLU A 86 8.30 -12.74 0.70
N ASN A 87 8.87 -12.51 -0.47
CA ASN A 87 10.23 -11.99 -0.60
C ASN A 87 10.30 -10.53 -0.14
N ILE A 88 9.30 -9.73 -0.47
CA ILE A 88 9.23 -8.34 -0.02
C ILE A 88 9.24 -8.29 1.52
N ASP A 89 8.42 -9.11 2.16
CA ASP A 89 8.35 -9.17 3.61
C ASP A 89 9.72 -9.50 4.21
N LYS A 90 10.37 -10.52 3.67
CA LYS A 90 11.71 -10.93 4.11
C LYS A 90 12.74 -9.81 3.96
N VAL A 91 12.80 -9.19 2.79
CA VAL A 91 13.77 -8.14 2.50
C VAL A 91 13.57 -6.92 3.40
N LEU A 92 12.32 -6.51 3.58
CA LEU A 92 12.01 -5.37 4.45
C LEU A 92 12.35 -5.67 5.91
N ASN A 93 12.00 -6.85 6.40
CA ASN A 93 12.33 -7.25 7.77
C ASN A 93 13.84 -7.33 8.00
N ASP A 94 14.59 -7.90 7.05
CA ASP A 94 16.04 -7.99 7.12
C ASP A 94 16.67 -6.60 7.14
N TRP A 95 16.19 -5.69 6.30
CA TRP A 95 16.67 -4.31 6.26
C TRP A 95 16.42 -3.58 7.58
N ILE A 96 15.21 -3.69 8.11
CA ILE A 96 14.83 -3.05 9.38
C ILE A 96 15.70 -3.58 10.52
N THR A 97 15.87 -4.89 10.60
CA THR A 97 16.66 -5.54 11.65
C THR A 97 18.15 -5.18 11.53
N SER A 98 18.70 -5.25 10.32
CA SER A 98 20.13 -5.01 10.07
C SER A 98 20.54 -3.57 10.36
N ASN A 99 19.60 -2.63 10.24
CA ASN A 99 19.88 -1.19 10.49
C ASN A 99 19.34 -0.71 11.83
N GLU A 100 18.89 -1.64 12.66
CA GLU A 100 18.34 -1.35 13.99
C GLU A 100 17.22 -0.32 13.96
N LEU A 101 16.38 -0.39 12.91
CA LEU A 101 15.25 0.50 12.73
C LEU A 101 14.03 -0.01 13.50
N GLY A 102 13.12 0.91 13.82
CA GLY A 102 11.84 0.51 14.41
C GLY A 102 10.89 0.00 13.34
N MET A 103 10.26 -1.15 13.58
CA MET A 103 9.25 -1.71 12.68
C MET A 103 8.08 -0.75 12.49
N GLY A 104 7.57 -0.17 13.60
CA GLY A 104 6.43 0.75 13.59
C GLY A 104 6.64 1.95 12.69
N PRO A 105 7.70 2.76 12.89
CA PRO A 105 7.96 3.93 12.05
C PRO A 105 8.08 3.61 10.57
N VAL A 106 8.75 2.52 10.21
CA VAL A 106 8.90 2.12 8.80
C VAL A 106 7.56 1.70 8.20
N MET A 107 6.84 0.80 8.87
CA MET A 107 5.59 0.27 8.36
C MET A 107 4.48 1.32 8.31
N ASN A 108 4.39 2.17 9.33
CA ASN A 108 3.41 3.26 9.34
C ASN A 108 3.70 4.30 8.25
N GLY A 109 4.98 4.61 8.04
CA GLY A 109 5.39 5.51 6.96
C GLY A 109 5.02 4.96 5.59
N LEU A 110 5.34 3.69 5.34
CA LEU A 110 4.98 3.02 4.08
C LEU A 110 3.48 3.00 3.87
N ARG A 111 2.71 2.73 4.92
CA ARG A 111 1.25 2.70 4.82
C ARG A 111 0.69 4.07 4.44
N LEU A 112 1.22 5.15 4.99
CA LEU A 112 0.84 6.51 4.59
C LEU A 112 1.14 6.76 3.11
N MET A 113 2.32 6.34 2.64
CA MET A 113 2.70 6.54 1.24
C MET A 113 1.81 5.75 0.29
N LEU A 114 1.50 4.51 0.64
CA LEU A 114 0.78 3.60 -0.25
C LEU A 114 -0.74 3.74 -0.17
N VAL A 115 -1.27 3.99 1.01
CA VAL A 115 -2.71 4.02 1.28
C VAL A 115 -3.23 5.42 1.60
N GLY A 116 -2.41 6.26 2.20
CA GLY A 116 -2.82 7.58 2.67
C GLY A 116 -3.48 7.55 4.04
N ALA A 117 -3.44 6.41 4.73
CA ALA A 117 -4.07 6.23 6.05
C ALA A 117 -3.30 5.17 6.83
N GLY A 118 -3.68 4.97 8.09
CA GLY A 118 -3.01 4.03 8.99
C GLY A 118 -3.63 2.64 9.04
N LYS A 119 -4.36 2.24 8.01
CA LYS A 119 -5.08 0.96 7.97
C LYS A 119 -4.93 0.27 6.63
N GLY A 120 -5.32 -1.00 6.56
CA GLY A 120 -5.30 -1.80 5.33
C GLY A 120 -4.61 -3.15 5.52
N PRO A 121 -4.46 -3.94 4.46
CA PRO A 121 -3.74 -5.21 4.51
C PRO A 121 -2.26 -5.02 4.86
N HIS A 122 -1.53 -6.11 4.96
CA HIS A 122 -0.09 -6.05 5.23
C HIS A 122 0.66 -5.34 4.11
N ILE A 123 1.70 -4.60 4.47
CA ILE A 123 2.48 -3.79 3.51
C ILE A 123 3.02 -4.66 2.37
N HIS A 124 3.57 -5.82 2.67
CA HIS A 124 4.12 -6.72 1.64
C HIS A 124 3.05 -7.20 0.65
N GLU A 125 1.83 -7.37 1.11
CA GLU A 125 0.71 -7.76 0.25
C GLU A 125 0.30 -6.62 -0.68
N ILE A 126 0.25 -5.40 -0.15
CA ILE A 126 -0.05 -4.20 -0.95
C ILE A 126 1.03 -4.01 -2.02
N LEU A 127 2.30 -4.05 -1.63
CA LEU A 127 3.42 -3.88 -2.54
C LEU A 127 3.41 -4.93 -3.66
N GLY A 128 3.19 -6.19 -3.30
CA GLY A 128 3.15 -7.28 -4.27
C GLY A 128 2.07 -7.14 -5.31
N LEU A 129 0.93 -6.54 -4.95
CA LEU A 129 -0.19 -6.35 -5.87
C LEU A 129 -0.06 -5.09 -6.74
N ILE A 130 0.30 -3.95 -6.15
CA ILE A 130 0.42 -2.71 -6.94
C ILE A 130 1.68 -2.68 -7.80
N GLY A 131 2.70 -3.42 -7.41
CA GLY A 131 3.95 -3.52 -8.16
C GLY A 131 4.97 -2.45 -7.76
N LYS A 132 6.22 -2.72 -8.14
CA LYS A 132 7.38 -1.88 -7.78
C LYS A 132 7.24 -0.44 -8.29
N ASP A 133 6.94 -0.26 -9.57
CA ASP A 133 6.88 1.07 -10.18
C ASP A 133 5.84 1.97 -9.54
N GLU A 134 4.64 1.42 -9.30
CA GLU A 134 3.56 2.16 -8.65
C GLU A 134 3.92 2.48 -7.19
N ALA A 135 4.53 1.53 -6.49
CA ALA A 135 4.96 1.72 -5.11
C ALA A 135 5.97 2.86 -4.99
N LEU A 136 6.99 2.86 -5.86
CA LEU A 136 8.02 3.91 -5.85
C LEU A 136 7.43 5.28 -6.17
N LYS A 137 6.51 5.34 -7.12
CA LYS A 137 5.80 6.56 -7.49
C LYS A 137 5.03 7.14 -6.31
N ARG A 138 4.31 6.30 -5.58
CA ARG A 138 3.53 6.72 -4.41
C ARG A 138 4.41 7.20 -3.27
N ILE A 139 5.53 6.52 -3.03
CA ILE A 139 6.48 6.91 -1.98
C ILE A 139 7.08 8.28 -2.31
N GLU A 140 7.51 8.47 -3.55
CA GLU A 140 8.09 9.75 -3.99
C GLU A 140 7.10 10.89 -3.85
N LYS A 141 5.86 10.67 -4.27
CA LYS A 141 4.78 11.66 -4.14
C LYS A 141 4.51 12.01 -2.69
N GLY A 142 4.41 10.98 -1.82
CA GLY A 142 4.16 11.18 -0.39
C GLY A 142 5.26 11.99 0.29
N ILE A 143 6.51 11.74 -0.05
CA ILE A 143 7.64 12.50 0.47
C ILE A 143 7.52 13.98 0.05
N LYS A 144 7.14 14.25 -1.19
CA LYS A 144 6.97 15.63 -1.66
C LYS A 144 5.84 16.35 -0.93
N VAL A 145 4.77 15.66 -0.61
CA VAL A 145 3.60 16.25 0.04
C VAL A 145 3.82 16.43 1.54
N LEU A 146 4.37 15.43 2.21
CA LEU A 146 4.49 15.41 3.69
C LEU A 146 5.87 15.82 4.20
N GLY A 147 6.89 15.54 3.43
CA GLY A 147 8.27 15.83 3.81
C GLY A 147 8.63 17.27 3.69
#